data_40affbcdcc3035be880d04329e045de6
#
_entry.id   40affbcdcc3035be880d04329e045de6
#
_cell.length_a   1.000
_cell.length_b   1.000
_cell.length_c   1.000
_cell.angle_alpha   90.00
_cell.angle_beta   90.00
_cell.angle_gamma   90.00
#
_symmetry.space_group_name_H-M   'P 1'
#
loop_
_entity.id
_entity.type
_entity.pdbx_description
1 polymer ?
#
loop_
_entity_poly.entity_id
_entity_poly.type
_entity_poly.pdbx_seq_one_letter_code
_entity_poly.pdbx_strand_id
1 'polypeptide(L)'
;MKTAREIIDDFVTLIETSGLPAQIGGGIYPAGQRPRNSTAEDVTVSLTTVDYDDFMPQGVITLNVFIQGKAQGETRTVRADDLRIVEVERILQNWIDEHKGRFGFYLIWQKDPIGSDVVPSPTIQYFAYLRLTFHYLQSLNNNG
;
A
#
# COMPACT_ATOMS: atom_id res chain seq x y z
N MET A 1 -6.66 -5.55 22.45
CA MET A 1 -6.71 -5.99 21.04
C MET A 1 -6.79 -4.76 20.15
N LYS A 2 -6.05 -4.74 19.06
CA LYS A 2 -6.08 -3.60 18.15
C LYS A 2 -7.34 -3.61 17.29
N THR A 3 -7.89 -2.42 17.06
CA THR A 3 -8.99 -2.24 16.12
C THR A 3 -8.47 -2.20 14.69
N ALA A 4 -9.35 -2.39 13.72
CA ALA A 4 -8.97 -2.29 12.31
C ALA A 4 -8.33 -0.93 11.99
N ARG A 5 -8.89 0.15 12.52
CA ARG A 5 -8.35 1.49 12.29
C ARG A 5 -6.94 1.65 12.88
N GLU A 6 -6.74 1.13 14.07
CA GLU A 6 -5.41 1.19 14.70
C GLU A 6 -4.37 0.43 13.89
N ILE A 7 -4.75 -0.72 13.31
CA ILE A 7 -3.85 -1.48 12.45
C ILE A 7 -3.49 -0.68 11.20
N ILE A 8 -4.48 -0.07 10.55
CA ILE A 8 -4.23 0.75 9.37
C ILE A 8 -3.31 1.92 9.73
N ASP A 9 -3.57 2.61 10.82
CA ASP A 9 -2.77 3.75 11.25
C ASP A 9 -1.33 3.34 11.58
N ASP A 10 -1.14 2.16 12.17
CA ASP A 10 0.21 1.62 12.41
C ASP A 10 0.95 1.44 11.10
N PHE A 11 0.31 0.84 10.10
CA PHE A 11 0.95 0.62 8.80
C PHE A 11 1.25 1.95 8.09
N VAL A 12 0.33 2.91 8.14
CA VAL A 12 0.59 4.23 7.56
C VAL A 12 1.87 4.83 8.18
N THR A 13 1.98 4.81 9.49
CA THR A 13 3.14 5.35 10.19
C THR A 13 4.43 4.61 9.83
N LEU A 14 4.39 3.29 9.84
CA LEU A 14 5.56 2.48 9.51
C LEU A 14 6.01 2.68 8.06
N ILE A 15 5.07 2.78 7.13
CA ILE A 15 5.38 2.98 5.72
C ILE A 15 5.96 4.37 5.50
N GLU A 16 5.42 5.39 6.17
CA GLU A 16 5.93 6.77 6.07
C GLU A 16 7.41 6.87 6.44
N THR A 17 7.86 6.06 7.37
CA THR A 17 9.24 6.08 7.84
C THR A 17 10.13 5.03 7.19
N SER A 18 9.60 4.26 6.25
CA SER A 18 10.28 3.10 5.68
C SER A 18 11.12 3.40 4.45
N GLY A 19 11.14 4.65 3.98
CA GLY A 19 11.84 5.02 2.76
C GLY A 19 11.00 4.92 1.49
N LEU A 20 9.82 4.32 1.54
CA LEU A 20 8.95 4.24 0.35
C LEU A 20 8.56 5.63 -0.17
N PRO A 21 8.17 6.61 0.66
CA PRO A 21 7.78 7.93 0.16
C PRO A 21 8.88 8.64 -0.64
N ALA A 22 10.14 8.35 -0.37
CA ALA A 22 11.25 8.96 -1.12
C ALA A 22 11.34 8.46 -2.57
N GLN A 23 10.71 7.35 -2.88
CA GLN A 23 10.77 6.72 -4.19
C GLN A 23 9.53 7.01 -5.05
N ILE A 24 8.49 7.54 -4.41
CA ILE A 24 7.24 7.93 -5.08
C ILE A 24 6.95 9.39 -4.74
N GLY A 25 6.09 10.03 -5.51
CA GLY A 25 5.90 11.49 -5.39
C GLY A 25 4.75 11.92 -4.50
N GLY A 26 4.06 10.99 -3.86
CA GLY A 26 2.87 11.31 -3.09
C GLY A 26 2.96 10.99 -1.61
N GLY A 27 1.84 11.12 -0.92
CA GLY A 27 1.73 10.84 0.50
C GLY A 27 1.18 9.45 0.79
N ILE A 28 1.18 9.10 2.06
CA ILE A 28 0.65 7.82 2.53
C ILE A 28 -0.63 8.10 3.30
N TYR A 29 -1.72 7.47 2.93
CA TYR A 29 -3.03 7.72 3.51
C TYR A 29 -3.78 6.44 3.82
N PRO A 30 -4.60 6.42 4.87
CA PRO A 30 -5.59 5.37 5.00
C PRO A 30 -6.54 5.38 3.78
N ALA A 31 -7.02 4.22 3.39
CA ALA A 31 -7.97 4.13 2.28
C ALA A 31 -9.19 5.03 2.56
N GLY A 32 -9.60 5.77 1.54
CA GLY A 32 -10.70 6.74 1.66
C GLY A 32 -10.28 8.12 2.12
N GLN A 33 -9.02 8.32 2.51
CA GLN A 33 -8.53 9.62 2.98
C GLN A 33 -7.53 10.28 2.03
N ARG A 34 -7.33 9.69 0.87
CA ARG A 34 -6.49 10.32 -0.15
C ARG A 34 -7.10 11.67 -0.56
N PRO A 35 -6.29 12.74 -0.71
CA PRO A 35 -6.83 14.04 -1.12
C PRO A 35 -7.61 13.92 -2.43
N ARG A 36 -8.78 14.56 -2.46
CA ARG A 36 -9.62 14.59 -3.65
C ARG A 36 -8.88 15.32 -4.76
N ASN A 37 -8.94 14.82 -5.96
CA ASN A 37 -8.29 15.39 -7.14
C ASN A 37 -6.75 15.39 -7.08
N SER A 38 -6.16 14.57 -6.22
CA SER A 38 -4.71 14.44 -6.20
C SER A 38 -4.22 13.82 -7.49
N THR A 39 -3.14 14.38 -8.05
CA THR A 39 -2.43 13.83 -9.19
C THR A 39 -1.10 13.22 -8.78
N ALA A 40 -0.79 13.24 -7.49
CA ALA A 40 0.44 12.68 -6.97
C ALA A 40 0.36 11.14 -6.89
N GLU A 41 1.53 10.51 -6.85
CA GLU A 41 1.62 9.08 -6.67
C GLU A 41 1.41 8.73 -5.20
N ASP A 42 0.18 8.90 -4.74
CA ASP A 42 -0.17 8.62 -3.36
C ASP A 42 -0.30 7.13 -3.12
N VAL A 43 -0.03 6.72 -1.89
CA VAL A 43 -0.26 5.36 -1.45
C VAL A 43 -1.46 5.34 -0.52
N THR A 44 -2.39 4.44 -0.78
CA THR A 44 -3.46 4.17 0.18
C THR A 44 -3.22 2.82 0.84
N VAL A 45 -3.54 2.77 2.13
CA VAL A 45 -3.37 1.57 2.95
C VAL A 45 -4.76 1.09 3.36
N SER A 46 -5.10 -0.12 2.99
CA SER A 46 -6.38 -0.72 3.35
C SER A 46 -6.19 -2.06 4.02
N LEU A 47 -7.12 -2.40 4.88
CA LEU A 47 -7.17 -3.67 5.56
C LEU A 47 -8.27 -4.50 4.91
N THR A 48 -7.87 -5.58 4.24
CA THR A 48 -8.82 -6.38 3.47
C THR A 48 -9.47 -7.46 4.31
N THR A 49 -8.68 -8.14 5.12
CA THR A 49 -9.16 -9.25 5.94
C THR A 49 -8.44 -9.23 7.26
N VAL A 50 -9.18 -9.43 8.35
CA VAL A 50 -8.61 -9.60 9.68
C VAL A 50 -9.17 -10.87 10.30
N ASP A 51 -8.26 -11.66 10.81
CA ASP A 51 -8.60 -12.84 11.58
C ASP A 51 -7.99 -12.68 12.97
N TYR A 52 -8.77 -12.88 14.01
CA TYR A 52 -8.34 -12.73 15.39
C TYR A 52 -8.09 -14.09 16.03
N ASP A 53 -7.52 -15.00 15.31
CA ASP A 53 -7.20 -16.30 15.86
C ASP A 53 -6.09 -16.18 16.92
N ASP A 54 -6.24 -16.90 18.03
CA ASP A 54 -5.23 -17.03 19.08
C ASP A 54 -4.69 -15.71 19.64
N PHE A 55 -5.55 -14.73 19.85
CA PHE A 55 -5.20 -13.44 20.48
C PHE A 55 -4.44 -12.48 19.58
N MET A 56 -3.99 -12.89 18.41
CA MET A 56 -3.20 -12.03 17.54
C MET A 56 -3.92 -11.76 16.24
N PRO A 57 -4.18 -10.48 15.94
CA PRO A 57 -4.74 -10.15 14.64
C PRO A 57 -3.78 -10.57 13.53
N GLN A 58 -4.34 -11.19 12.52
CA GLN A 58 -3.63 -11.48 11.28
C GLN A 58 -4.55 -11.15 10.12
N GLY A 59 -3.99 -10.79 9.01
CA GLY A 59 -4.81 -10.43 7.89
C GLY A 59 -4.00 -9.95 6.71
N VAL A 60 -4.67 -9.19 5.86
CA VAL A 60 -4.09 -8.70 4.62
C VAL A 60 -4.18 -7.19 4.58
N ILE A 61 -3.02 -6.56 4.38
CA ILE A 61 -2.92 -5.13 4.09
C ILE A 61 -2.67 -4.99 2.59
N THR A 62 -3.40 -4.07 1.97
CA THR A 62 -3.20 -3.73 0.56
C THR A 62 -2.67 -2.32 0.44
N LEU A 63 -1.56 -2.17 -0.24
CA LEU A 63 -1.00 -0.87 -0.62
C LEU A 63 -1.35 -0.63 -2.08
N ASN A 64 -2.00 0.48 -2.38
CA ASN A 64 -2.24 0.92 -3.74
C ASN A 64 -1.45 2.18 -3.98
N VAL A 65 -0.59 2.17 -4.99
CA VAL A 65 0.16 3.35 -5.43
C VAL A 65 -0.51 3.88 -6.69
N PHE A 66 -1.04 5.08 -6.62
CA PHE A 66 -1.77 5.68 -7.74
C PHE A 66 -0.80 6.29 -8.73
N ILE A 67 -1.05 6.06 -10.01
CA ILE A 67 -0.18 6.49 -11.10
C ILE A 67 -1.06 7.23 -12.10
N GLN A 68 -0.66 8.44 -12.46
CA GLN A 68 -1.38 9.25 -13.42
C GLN A 68 -1.26 8.65 -14.81
N GLY A 69 -2.38 8.56 -15.52
CA GLY A 69 -2.37 8.17 -16.92
C GLY A 69 -1.76 9.27 -17.79
N LYS A 70 -1.21 8.89 -18.93
CA LYS A 70 -0.68 9.84 -19.91
C LYS A 70 -1.72 10.21 -20.92
N ALA A 71 -1.85 11.52 -21.20
CA ALA A 71 -2.59 11.98 -22.35
C ALA A 71 -1.85 11.58 -23.63
N GLN A 72 -2.59 11.05 -24.61
CA GLN A 72 -1.98 10.58 -25.84
C GLN A 72 -2.45 11.38 -27.02
N GLY A 73 -1.54 12.15 -27.61
CA GLY A 73 -1.74 12.84 -28.87
C GLY A 73 -2.88 13.86 -28.86
N GLU A 74 -3.34 14.19 -30.03
CA GLU A 74 -4.41 15.18 -30.22
C GLU A 74 -5.79 14.65 -29.83
N THR A 75 -5.94 13.36 -29.67
CA THR A 75 -7.22 12.74 -29.35
C THR A 75 -7.60 12.88 -27.89
N ARG A 76 -6.67 13.33 -27.05
CA ARG A 76 -6.84 13.43 -25.59
C ARG A 76 -7.25 12.12 -24.92
N THR A 77 -6.93 11.02 -25.56
CA THR A 77 -7.13 9.71 -24.96
C THR A 77 -6.07 9.51 -23.88
N VAL A 78 -6.50 9.09 -22.71
CA VAL A 78 -5.59 8.78 -21.61
C VAL A 78 -5.29 7.28 -21.63
N ARG A 79 -4.03 6.94 -21.52
CA ARG A 79 -3.61 5.55 -21.40
C ARG A 79 -2.61 5.38 -20.27
N ALA A 80 -2.35 4.14 -19.91
CA ALA A 80 -1.39 3.82 -18.88
C ALA A 80 0.01 4.33 -19.23
N ASP A 81 0.71 4.85 -18.24
CA ASP A 81 2.14 5.09 -18.35
C ASP A 81 2.85 3.76 -18.00
N ASP A 82 3.00 2.91 -19.01
CA ASP A 82 3.51 1.55 -18.80
C ASP A 82 4.91 1.54 -18.20
N LEU A 83 5.76 2.48 -18.59
CA LEU A 83 7.11 2.57 -18.02
C LEU A 83 7.04 2.88 -16.52
N ARG A 84 6.20 3.85 -16.15
CA ARG A 84 6.10 4.21 -14.73
C ARG A 84 5.43 3.12 -13.92
N ILE A 85 4.44 2.44 -14.47
CA ILE A 85 3.80 1.31 -13.81
C ILE A 85 4.84 0.23 -13.49
N VAL A 86 5.67 -0.13 -14.47
CA VAL A 86 6.73 -1.14 -14.26
C VAL A 86 7.72 -0.68 -13.20
N GLU A 87 8.10 0.60 -13.21
CA GLU A 87 8.98 1.16 -12.19
C GLU A 87 8.37 1.06 -10.80
N VAL A 88 7.10 1.45 -10.66
CA VAL A 88 6.41 1.43 -9.36
C VAL A 88 6.23 0.00 -8.87
N GLU A 89 5.87 -0.92 -9.77
CA GLU A 89 5.79 -2.34 -9.39
C GLU A 89 7.14 -2.84 -8.87
N ARG A 90 8.23 -2.45 -9.51
CA ARG A 90 9.56 -2.83 -9.06
C ARG A 90 9.95 -2.17 -7.73
N ILE A 91 9.56 -0.92 -7.55
CA ILE A 91 9.75 -0.23 -6.26
C ILE A 91 9.06 -0.99 -5.16
N LEU A 92 7.80 -1.38 -5.37
CA LEU A 92 7.04 -2.14 -4.38
C LEU A 92 7.65 -3.50 -4.10
N GLN A 93 8.11 -4.21 -5.14
CA GLN A 93 8.73 -5.50 -4.96
C GLN A 93 10.03 -5.39 -4.16
N ASN A 94 10.86 -4.41 -4.49
CA ASN A 94 12.09 -4.18 -3.74
C ASN A 94 11.80 -3.80 -2.30
N TRP A 95 10.76 -2.99 -2.09
CA TRP A 95 10.36 -2.56 -0.75
C TRP A 95 9.94 -3.75 0.11
N ILE A 96 9.09 -4.64 -0.40
CA ILE A 96 8.66 -5.80 0.39
C ILE A 96 9.80 -6.78 0.60
N ASP A 97 10.66 -6.96 -0.38
CA ASP A 97 11.83 -7.84 -0.23
C ASP A 97 12.77 -7.33 0.87
N GLU A 98 12.88 -6.01 1.00
CA GLU A 98 13.70 -5.39 2.03
C GLU A 98 13.06 -5.44 3.42
N HIS A 99 11.74 -5.32 3.49
CA HIS A 99 11.03 -5.18 4.76
C HIS A 99 10.32 -6.45 5.24
N LYS A 100 10.26 -7.49 4.44
CA LYS A 100 9.61 -8.74 4.85
C LYS A 100 10.26 -9.29 6.12
N GLY A 101 9.45 -9.93 6.95
CA GLY A 101 9.84 -10.34 8.28
C GLY A 101 9.37 -9.29 9.28
N ARG A 102 10.25 -8.86 10.16
CA ARG A 102 9.89 -7.90 11.22
C ARG A 102 9.70 -6.50 10.65
N PHE A 103 8.52 -5.94 10.85
CA PHE A 103 8.18 -4.59 10.44
C PHE A 103 7.42 -3.92 11.59
N GLY A 104 8.15 -3.18 12.42
CA GLY A 104 7.61 -2.65 13.66
C GLY A 104 7.14 -3.78 14.58
N PHE A 105 5.87 -3.72 14.95
CA PHE A 105 5.25 -4.75 15.79
C PHE A 105 4.52 -5.80 14.97
N TYR A 106 4.84 -5.91 13.69
CA TYR A 106 4.22 -6.88 12.80
C TYR A 106 5.27 -7.77 12.16
N LEU A 107 4.83 -8.96 11.77
CA LEU A 107 5.53 -9.78 10.79
C LEU A 107 4.78 -9.61 9.48
N ILE A 108 5.49 -9.33 8.42
CA ILE A 108 4.89 -9.15 7.10
C ILE A 108 5.58 -10.01 6.05
N TRP A 109 4.81 -10.41 5.05
CA TRP A 109 5.32 -11.08 3.86
C TRP A 109 4.36 -10.89 2.70
N GLN A 110 4.90 -10.97 1.50
CA GLN A 110 4.10 -10.79 0.30
C GLN A 110 3.10 -11.93 0.14
N LYS A 111 1.84 -11.55 -0.15
CA LYS A 111 0.77 -12.54 -0.28
C LYS A 111 0.69 -13.12 -1.69
N ASP A 112 0.82 -12.29 -2.72
CA ASP A 112 0.67 -12.67 -4.11
C ASP A 112 1.47 -11.71 -5.00
N PRO A 113 1.59 -12.01 -6.30
CA PRO A 113 2.36 -11.12 -7.19
C PRO A 113 1.83 -9.70 -7.20
N ILE A 114 2.75 -8.74 -7.26
CA ILE A 114 2.40 -7.34 -7.46
C ILE A 114 1.79 -7.20 -8.84
N GLY A 115 0.75 -6.39 -8.93
CA GLY A 115 0.08 -6.12 -10.19
C GLY A 115 -0.38 -4.68 -10.27
N SER A 116 -1.09 -4.36 -11.33
CA SER A 116 -1.65 -3.03 -11.53
C SER A 116 -3.00 -3.13 -12.21
N ASP A 117 -3.81 -2.10 -12.02
CA ASP A 117 -5.15 -2.04 -12.57
C ASP A 117 -5.55 -0.57 -12.76
N VAL A 118 -6.71 -0.35 -13.35
CA VAL A 118 -7.24 0.97 -13.61
C VAL A 118 -8.25 1.37 -12.55
N VAL A 119 -8.24 2.65 -12.17
CA VAL A 119 -9.26 3.19 -11.28
C VAL A 119 -10.54 3.40 -12.10
N PRO A 120 -11.66 2.79 -11.70
CA PRO A 120 -12.88 2.82 -12.50
C PRO A 120 -13.65 4.14 -12.38
N SER A 121 -13.18 5.28 -12.86
CA SER A 121 -13.96 6.51 -12.94
C SER A 121 -13.37 7.75 -12.30
N PRO A 122 -13.94 8.90 -12.52
CA PRO A 122 -14.13 9.63 -13.78
C PRO A 122 -12.83 10.24 -14.28
N THR A 123 -11.81 10.28 -13.43
CA THR A 123 -10.43 10.58 -13.81
C THR A 123 -9.71 9.28 -14.04
N ILE A 124 -9.19 9.07 -15.23
CA ILE A 124 -8.51 7.82 -15.55
C ILE A 124 -7.15 7.83 -14.87
N GLN A 125 -7.06 7.04 -13.81
CA GLN A 125 -5.81 6.77 -13.10
C GLN A 125 -5.57 5.27 -13.10
N TYR A 126 -4.35 4.91 -12.88
CA TYR A 126 -3.93 3.53 -12.71
C TYR A 126 -3.36 3.38 -11.30
N PHE A 127 -3.29 2.16 -10.82
CA PHE A 127 -2.62 1.90 -9.55
C PHE A 127 -1.88 0.58 -9.62
N ALA A 128 -0.70 0.58 -9.00
CA ALA A 128 0.01 -0.65 -8.71
C ALA A 128 -0.35 -1.07 -7.30
N TYR A 129 -0.47 -2.37 -7.06
CA TYR A 129 -0.86 -2.85 -5.74
C TYR A 129 0.09 -3.91 -5.23
N LEU A 130 0.30 -3.86 -3.92
CA LEU A 130 1.01 -4.88 -3.16
C LEU A 130 0.07 -5.36 -2.07
N ARG A 131 -0.21 -6.64 -2.04
CA ARG A 131 -0.93 -7.26 -0.94
C ARG A 131 0.06 -8.02 -0.07
N LEU A 132 0.06 -7.70 1.19
CA LEU A 132 0.91 -8.38 2.15
C LEU A 132 0.07 -9.00 3.25
N THR A 133 0.53 -10.13 3.73
CA THR A 133 -0.04 -10.78 4.90
C THR A 133 0.70 -10.26 6.11
N PHE A 134 -0.01 -10.05 7.21
CA PHE A 134 0.62 -9.61 8.45
C PHE A 134 0.15 -10.43 9.64
N HIS A 135 1.03 -10.51 10.63
CA HIS A 135 0.70 -10.94 11.99
C HIS A 135 1.11 -9.83 12.93
N TYR A 136 0.21 -9.45 13.82
CA TYR A 136 0.56 -8.51 14.89
C TYR A 136 1.28 -9.27 15.99
N LEU A 137 2.50 -8.83 16.30
CA LEU A 137 3.29 -9.39 17.36
C LEU A 137 2.92 -8.71 18.66
N GLN A 138 1.92 -9.23 19.32
CA GLN A 138 1.61 -8.76 20.66
C GLN A 138 2.80 -9.09 21.54
N SER A 139 3.39 -8.07 22.16
CA SER A 139 4.57 -8.29 22.97
C SER A 139 4.19 -9.09 24.19
N LEU A 140 4.68 -10.32 24.23
CA LEU A 140 4.54 -11.19 25.41
C LEU A 140 5.38 -10.69 26.56
N ASN A 141 6.27 -9.74 26.29
CA ASN A 141 7.17 -9.19 27.29
C ASN A 141 6.60 -7.99 28.02
N ASN A 142 5.43 -7.50 27.57
CA ASN A 142 4.81 -6.35 28.21
C ASN A 142 4.39 -6.60 29.64
N ASN A 143 4.33 -7.83 30.02
CA ASN A 143 3.92 -8.19 31.36
C ASN A 143 5.07 -8.20 32.33
N GLY A 144 6.11 -7.86 31.77
CA GLY A 144 7.38 -7.76 32.54
C GLY A 144 7.73 -8.85 33.11
#